data_a9d6d0964b04d2b9d0ea53c9cdf18b53
#
_entry.id   a9d6d0964b04d2b9d0ea53c9cdf18b53
#
_cell.length_a   1.000
_cell.length_b   1.000
_cell.length_c   1.000
_cell.angle_alpha   90.00
_cell.angle_beta   90.00
_cell.angle_gamma   90.00
#
_symmetry.space_group_name_H-M   'P 1'
#
loop_
_entity.id
_entity.type
_entity.pdbx_description
1 polymer ?
#
loop_
_entity_poly.entity_id
_entity_poly.type
_entity_poly.pdbx_seq_one_letter_code
_entity_poly.pdbx_strand_id
1 'polypeptide(L)'
;RTSEPMRKLIVFILLLSVMPPLLAAQVAGVRLWTAPDHTRLVFDTDSPAEHKVFSLSGPDRLVIDFADASVADDFSEKHIKDKHLGGMRKASRPDGSLRVVLDLNQPVRPKTFVLKPNATYGHRLVVDLYPVEATRKPRVAKSASDIKRARDVVVAVDAGHGGEDPGASGSVHRTKEKRVTLEIGRRVKRLVDAQPGMRAVLTRKGDYYIGL
;
A
#
# COMPACT_ATOMS: atom_id res chain seq x y z
N ARG A 1 -17.66 -57.90 -19.45
CA ARG A 1 -16.67 -57.91 -18.34
C ARG A 1 -15.47 -57.10 -18.83
N THR A 2 -15.41 -55.82 -18.52
CA THR A 2 -14.24 -54.99 -18.74
C THR A 2 -13.13 -55.43 -17.79
N SER A 3 -11.94 -55.70 -18.34
CA SER A 3 -10.79 -56.19 -17.56
C SER A 3 -10.37 -55.18 -16.48
N GLU A 4 -9.98 -55.69 -15.31
CA GLU A 4 -9.52 -54.87 -14.15
C GLU A 4 -8.51 -53.74 -14.49
N PRO A 5 -7.52 -53.90 -15.38
CA PRO A 5 -6.61 -52.84 -15.76
C PRO A 5 -7.27 -51.67 -16.46
N MET A 6 -8.34 -51.95 -17.27
CA MET A 6 -9.06 -50.90 -17.98
C MET A 6 -9.93 -50.05 -17.04
N ARG A 7 -10.51 -50.65 -15.98
CA ARG A 7 -11.20 -49.90 -14.91
C ARG A 7 -10.28 -49.01 -14.12
N LYS A 8 -9.05 -49.46 -13.78
CA LYS A 8 -8.05 -48.68 -13.09
C LYS A 8 -7.56 -47.51 -13.95
N LEU A 9 -7.41 -47.71 -15.26
CA LEU A 9 -7.03 -46.67 -16.21
C LEU A 9 -8.12 -45.58 -16.34
N ILE A 10 -9.41 -46.01 -16.44
CA ILE A 10 -10.53 -45.07 -16.53
C ILE A 10 -10.69 -44.25 -15.25
N VAL A 11 -10.52 -44.86 -14.07
CA VAL A 11 -10.54 -44.15 -12.78
C VAL A 11 -9.38 -43.18 -12.65
N PHE A 12 -8.20 -43.52 -13.14
CA PHE A 12 -7.04 -42.65 -13.15
C PHE A 12 -7.20 -41.44 -14.08
N ILE A 13 -7.80 -41.66 -15.28
CA ILE A 13 -8.11 -40.58 -16.23
C ILE A 13 -9.23 -39.70 -15.69
N LEU A 14 -10.22 -40.22 -14.96
CA LEU A 14 -11.30 -39.45 -14.36
C LEU A 14 -10.78 -38.57 -13.17
N LEU A 15 -9.80 -39.07 -12.42
CA LEU A 15 -9.16 -38.31 -11.34
C LEU A 15 -8.26 -37.17 -11.84
N LEU A 16 -7.72 -37.28 -13.06
CA LEU A 16 -6.90 -36.21 -13.67
C LEU A 16 -7.75 -35.07 -14.22
N SER A 17 -9.03 -35.26 -14.45
CA SER A 17 -9.94 -34.25 -15.07
C SER A 17 -10.59 -33.30 -14.06
N VAL A 18 -10.33 -33.42 -12.76
CA VAL A 18 -10.86 -32.53 -11.70
C VAL A 18 -9.78 -31.61 -11.16
N MET A 19 -8.90 -31.08 -12.03
CA MET A 19 -8.14 -29.89 -11.65
C MET A 19 -9.11 -28.70 -11.71
N PRO A 20 -9.37 -28.02 -10.57
CA PRO A 20 -10.14 -26.78 -10.63
C PRO A 20 -9.40 -25.82 -11.57
N PRO A 21 -10.13 -25.09 -12.44
CA PRO A 21 -9.50 -24.06 -13.24
C PRO A 21 -8.79 -23.11 -12.28
N LEU A 22 -7.49 -22.87 -12.50
CA LEU A 22 -6.76 -21.82 -11.82
C LEU A 22 -7.38 -20.52 -12.31
N LEU A 23 -8.33 -19.98 -11.54
CA LEU A 23 -8.96 -18.71 -11.88
C LEU A 23 -7.89 -17.63 -11.79
N ALA A 24 -7.69 -16.92 -12.89
CA ALA A 24 -6.81 -15.76 -12.95
C ALA A 24 -7.24 -14.74 -11.89
N ALA A 25 -6.29 -14.19 -11.16
CA ALA A 25 -6.57 -13.15 -10.17
C ALA A 25 -7.20 -11.93 -10.84
N GLN A 26 -8.20 -11.31 -10.21
CA GLN A 26 -8.77 -10.07 -10.69
C GLN A 26 -8.30 -8.89 -9.88
N VAL A 27 -7.75 -7.87 -10.55
CA VAL A 27 -7.40 -6.60 -9.95
C VAL A 27 -8.63 -5.70 -10.02
N ALA A 28 -9.30 -5.50 -8.88
CA ALA A 28 -10.56 -4.77 -8.79
C ALA A 28 -10.37 -3.25 -8.76
N GLY A 29 -9.19 -2.77 -8.39
CA GLY A 29 -8.94 -1.34 -8.37
C GLY A 29 -7.62 -0.96 -7.75
N VAL A 30 -7.35 0.34 -7.76
CA VAL A 30 -6.18 0.93 -7.13
C VAL A 30 -6.58 2.16 -6.32
N ARG A 31 -6.00 2.30 -5.14
CA ARG A 31 -6.18 3.44 -4.24
C ARG A 31 -4.83 4.08 -3.97
N LEU A 32 -4.80 5.41 -3.85
CA LEU A 32 -3.59 6.17 -3.62
C LEU A 32 -3.71 6.99 -2.32
N TRP A 33 -2.63 6.99 -1.54
CA TRP A 33 -2.43 7.87 -0.38
C TRP A 33 -1.08 8.55 -0.46
N THR A 34 -1.06 9.84 -0.22
CA THR A 34 0.17 10.63 -0.16
C THR A 34 0.59 10.83 1.29
N ALA A 35 1.72 10.26 1.65
CA ALA A 35 2.40 10.52 2.93
C ALA A 35 3.51 11.59 2.74
N PRO A 36 4.02 12.19 3.83
CA PRO A 36 5.08 13.20 3.73
C PRO A 36 6.36 12.71 3.05
N ASP A 37 6.71 11.44 3.24
CA ASP A 37 7.96 10.82 2.81
C ASP A 37 7.81 9.83 1.66
N HIS A 38 6.58 9.38 1.34
CA HIS A 38 6.32 8.43 0.25
C HIS A 38 4.91 8.59 -0.33
N THR A 39 4.66 7.94 -1.45
CA THR A 39 3.32 7.71 -1.99
C THR A 39 3.01 6.22 -1.90
N ARG A 40 1.85 5.86 -1.39
CA ARG A 40 1.37 4.50 -1.29
C ARG A 40 0.27 4.23 -2.30
N LEU A 41 0.44 3.18 -3.10
CA LEU A 41 -0.62 2.60 -3.92
C LEU A 41 -1.03 1.26 -3.32
N VAL A 42 -2.33 0.98 -3.33
CA VAL A 42 -2.89 -0.29 -2.90
C VAL A 42 -3.75 -0.83 -4.02
N PHE A 43 -3.34 -1.96 -4.58
CA PHE A 43 -4.09 -2.71 -5.56
C PHE A 43 -4.95 -3.74 -4.83
N ASP A 44 -6.27 -3.65 -4.98
CA ASP A 44 -7.21 -4.62 -4.43
C ASP A 44 -7.34 -5.80 -5.40
N THR A 45 -7.22 -7.03 -4.88
CA THR A 45 -7.34 -8.26 -5.66
C THR A 45 -8.33 -9.22 -5.00
N ASP A 46 -9.01 -10.05 -5.79
CA ASP A 46 -9.94 -11.08 -5.30
C ASP A 46 -9.21 -12.29 -4.70
N SER A 47 -8.01 -12.56 -5.20
CA SER A 47 -7.17 -13.70 -4.80
C SER A 47 -5.71 -13.28 -4.66
N PRO A 48 -4.82 -14.09 -4.06
CA PRO A 48 -3.39 -13.83 -4.03
C PRO A 48 -2.86 -13.72 -5.47
N ALA A 49 -2.25 -12.59 -5.83
CA ALA A 49 -1.68 -12.36 -7.15
C ALA A 49 -0.14 -12.39 -7.07
N GLU A 50 0.49 -13.30 -7.79
CA GLU A 50 1.93 -13.26 -8.02
C GLU A 50 2.27 -12.02 -8.84
N HIS A 51 3.35 -11.34 -8.48
CA HIS A 51 3.70 -10.10 -9.15
C HIS A 51 5.21 -9.89 -9.23
N LYS A 52 5.63 -9.16 -10.24
CA LYS A 52 7.01 -8.70 -10.43
C LYS A 52 7.02 -7.18 -10.57
N VAL A 53 7.92 -6.52 -9.84
CA VAL A 53 8.06 -5.06 -9.88
C VAL A 53 9.46 -4.69 -10.30
N PHE A 54 9.59 -3.76 -11.27
CA PHE A 54 10.86 -3.25 -11.75
C PHE A 54 10.74 -1.82 -12.27
N SER A 55 11.84 -1.07 -12.18
CA SER A 55 11.91 0.31 -12.66
C SER A 55 12.50 0.39 -14.06
N LEU A 56 12.03 1.36 -14.83
CA LEU A 56 12.57 1.76 -16.12
C LEU A 56 12.94 3.25 -16.06
N SER A 57 14.04 3.61 -16.70
CA SER A 57 14.49 5.01 -16.84
C SER A 57 14.36 5.50 -18.29
N GLY A 58 14.26 6.82 -18.47
CA GLY A 58 14.16 7.51 -19.74
C GLY A 58 12.86 7.28 -20.54
N PRO A 59 11.67 7.71 -20.07
CA PRO A 59 11.33 8.37 -18.81
C PRO A 59 11.22 7.41 -17.63
N ASP A 60 11.24 7.94 -16.40
CA ASP A 60 11.13 7.15 -15.18
C ASP A 60 9.74 6.51 -15.08
N ARG A 61 9.73 5.19 -14.92
CA ARG A 61 8.49 4.39 -14.78
C ARG A 61 8.70 3.25 -13.81
N LEU A 62 7.64 2.89 -13.11
CA LEU A 62 7.59 1.64 -12.36
C LEU A 62 6.61 0.70 -13.07
N VAL A 63 7.06 -0.51 -13.36
CA VAL A 63 6.24 -1.55 -13.99
C VAL A 63 5.91 -2.60 -12.96
N ILE A 64 4.64 -2.98 -12.91
CA ILE A 64 4.11 -4.07 -12.08
C ILE A 64 3.46 -5.07 -13.03
N ASP A 65 4.02 -6.26 -13.10
CA ASP A 65 3.45 -7.37 -13.85
C ASP A 65 2.78 -8.33 -12.86
N PHE A 66 1.49 -8.50 -12.97
CA PHE A 66 0.73 -9.51 -12.26
C PHE A 66 0.65 -10.76 -13.14
N ALA A 67 1.12 -11.90 -12.64
CA ALA A 67 1.00 -13.17 -13.34
C ALA A 67 -0.45 -13.67 -13.26
N ASP A 68 -0.93 -14.29 -14.35
CA ASP A 68 -2.28 -14.88 -14.43
C ASP A 68 -3.35 -13.97 -13.81
N ALA A 69 -3.39 -12.72 -14.29
CA ALA A 69 -4.29 -11.71 -13.74
C ALA A 69 -4.99 -10.91 -14.84
N SER A 70 -6.20 -10.46 -14.52
CA SER A 70 -7.01 -9.60 -15.36
C SER A 70 -7.49 -8.36 -14.61
N VAL A 71 -7.97 -7.38 -15.34
CA VAL A 71 -8.67 -6.22 -14.77
C VAL A 71 -10.12 -6.61 -14.56
N ALA A 72 -10.67 -6.33 -13.37
CA ALA A 72 -12.10 -6.51 -13.13
C ALA A 72 -12.93 -5.51 -13.96
N ASP A 73 -14.15 -5.88 -14.34
CA ASP A 73 -15.04 -5.04 -15.15
C ASP A 73 -15.40 -3.72 -14.45
N ASP A 74 -15.46 -3.72 -13.12
CA ASP A 74 -15.74 -2.56 -12.27
C ASP A 74 -14.48 -1.87 -11.73
N PHE A 75 -13.34 -2.04 -12.41
CA PHE A 75 -12.04 -1.50 -11.99
C PHE A 75 -12.11 -0.01 -11.64
N SER A 76 -11.76 0.30 -10.40
CA SER A 76 -11.77 1.67 -9.88
C SER A 76 -10.35 2.27 -9.80
N GLU A 77 -10.16 3.41 -10.47
CA GLU A 77 -8.90 4.19 -10.45
C GLU A 77 -9.18 5.66 -10.15
N LYS A 78 -9.45 5.97 -8.89
CA LYS A 78 -9.74 7.35 -8.49
C LYS A 78 -8.46 8.08 -8.08
N HIS A 79 -8.19 9.23 -8.75
CA HIS A 79 -7.12 10.18 -8.36
C HIS A 79 -5.71 9.56 -8.27
N ILE A 80 -5.26 8.90 -9.36
CA ILE A 80 -3.96 8.24 -9.44
C ILE A 80 -2.85 9.23 -9.87
N LYS A 81 -2.81 10.38 -9.25
CA LYS A 81 -1.75 11.38 -9.47
C LYS A 81 -1.38 12.05 -8.16
N ASP A 82 -0.09 12.29 -7.98
CA ASP A 82 0.42 13.10 -6.88
C ASP A 82 1.81 13.68 -7.21
N LYS A 83 2.54 14.17 -6.19
CA LYS A 83 3.88 14.75 -6.39
C LYS A 83 4.90 13.77 -6.98
N HIS A 84 4.76 12.45 -6.76
CA HIS A 84 5.69 11.43 -7.24
C HIS A 84 5.18 10.72 -8.50
N LEU A 85 3.85 10.71 -8.73
CA LEU A 85 3.18 9.93 -9.74
C LEU A 85 2.42 10.83 -10.73
N GLY A 86 2.81 10.78 -12.00
CA GLY A 86 2.19 11.52 -13.10
C GLY A 86 0.96 10.83 -13.69
N GLY A 87 0.88 9.50 -13.58
CA GLY A 87 -0.23 8.73 -14.11
C GLY A 87 -0.02 7.23 -14.02
N MET A 88 -1.07 6.49 -14.42
CA MET A 88 -1.05 5.03 -14.48
C MET A 88 -1.64 4.56 -15.80
N ARG A 89 -1.08 3.50 -16.35
CA ARG A 89 -1.60 2.78 -17.52
C ARG A 89 -1.64 1.29 -17.24
N LYS A 90 -2.61 0.58 -17.80
CA LYS A 90 -2.77 -0.86 -17.64
C LYS A 90 -3.03 -1.54 -19.00
N ALA A 91 -2.54 -2.75 -19.16
CA ALA A 91 -2.78 -3.56 -20.35
C ALA A 91 -2.71 -5.05 -20.02
N SER A 92 -3.69 -5.81 -20.49
CA SER A 92 -3.63 -7.28 -20.51
C SER A 92 -2.64 -7.71 -21.61
N ARG A 93 -1.86 -8.75 -21.34
CA ARG A 93 -0.86 -9.29 -22.26
C ARG A 93 -1.30 -10.64 -22.81
N PRO A 94 -0.77 -11.04 -23.99
CA PRO A 94 -1.13 -12.34 -24.59
C PRO A 94 -0.75 -13.55 -23.75
N ASP A 95 0.20 -13.41 -22.82
CA ASP A 95 0.65 -14.46 -21.89
C ASP A 95 -0.27 -14.60 -20.67
N GLY A 96 -1.43 -13.94 -20.62
CA GLY A 96 -2.36 -13.96 -19.51
C GLY A 96 -1.97 -13.05 -18.35
N SER A 97 -0.86 -12.32 -18.44
CA SER A 97 -0.43 -11.38 -17.40
C SER A 97 -1.10 -10.00 -17.56
N LEU A 98 -1.27 -9.29 -16.45
CA LEU A 98 -1.68 -7.89 -16.43
C LEU A 98 -0.47 -7.02 -16.14
N ARG A 99 -0.15 -6.09 -17.04
CA ARG A 99 0.88 -5.08 -16.84
C ARG A 99 0.27 -3.76 -16.40
N VAL A 100 0.76 -3.23 -15.29
CA VAL A 100 0.48 -1.87 -14.82
C VAL A 100 1.77 -1.06 -14.91
N VAL A 101 1.69 0.12 -15.51
CA VAL A 101 2.82 1.05 -15.66
C VAL A 101 2.47 2.34 -14.92
N LEU A 102 3.29 2.71 -13.96
CA LEU A 102 3.22 3.96 -13.23
C LEU A 102 4.22 4.95 -13.87
N ASP A 103 3.72 6.05 -14.40
CA ASP A 103 4.56 7.13 -14.95
C ASP A 103 5.02 8.01 -13.77
N LEU A 104 6.33 8.11 -13.55
CA LEU A 104 6.90 8.77 -12.38
C LEU A 104 7.35 10.19 -12.70
N ASN A 105 7.11 11.13 -11.79
CA ASN A 105 7.57 12.52 -11.91
C ASN A 105 9.04 12.68 -11.46
N GLN A 106 9.60 11.66 -10.81
CA GLN A 106 10.98 11.62 -10.32
C GLN A 106 11.39 10.18 -10.02
N PRO A 107 12.69 9.86 -9.96
CA PRO A 107 13.16 8.54 -9.54
C PRO A 107 12.66 8.17 -8.16
N VAL A 108 12.19 6.92 -8.00
CA VAL A 108 11.72 6.37 -6.72
C VAL A 108 12.38 5.02 -6.41
N ARG A 109 12.44 4.68 -5.13
CA ARG A 109 12.71 3.34 -4.64
C ARG A 109 11.39 2.68 -4.27
N PRO A 110 10.92 1.67 -5.01
CA PRO A 110 9.71 0.95 -4.66
C PRO A 110 9.96 0.01 -3.48
N LYS A 111 8.99 -0.10 -2.59
CA LYS A 111 8.88 -1.16 -1.59
C LYS A 111 7.51 -1.81 -1.73
N THR A 112 7.47 -3.13 -1.87
CA THR A 112 6.22 -3.86 -2.08
C THR A 112 6.00 -4.91 -1.02
N PHE A 113 4.73 -5.12 -0.66
CA PHE A 113 4.31 -6.21 0.22
C PHE A 113 2.85 -6.57 -0.01
N VAL A 114 2.48 -7.79 0.34
CA VAL A 114 1.13 -8.31 0.19
C VAL A 114 0.42 -8.30 1.54
N LEU A 115 -0.83 -7.84 1.56
CA LEU A 115 -1.71 -7.90 2.72
C LEU A 115 -2.77 -8.99 2.50
N LYS A 116 -2.95 -9.84 3.50
CA LYS A 116 -4.00 -10.85 3.53
C LYS A 116 -5.38 -10.20 3.72
N PRO A 117 -6.46 -10.88 3.35
CA PRO A 117 -7.82 -10.41 3.64
C PRO A 117 -8.05 -10.15 5.11
N ASN A 118 -8.90 -9.17 5.40
CA ASN A 118 -9.43 -8.90 6.73
C ASN A 118 -10.95 -8.67 6.65
N ALA A 119 -11.59 -8.31 7.77
CA ALA A 119 -13.04 -8.10 7.82
C ALA A 119 -13.58 -7.03 6.85
N THR A 120 -12.72 -6.13 6.33
CA THR A 120 -13.12 -5.00 5.50
C THR A 120 -12.61 -5.10 4.05
N TYR A 121 -11.45 -5.71 3.85
CA TYR A 121 -10.75 -5.74 2.56
C TYR A 121 -10.30 -7.15 2.18
N GLY A 122 -10.29 -7.44 0.88
CA GLY A 122 -9.72 -8.65 0.28
C GLY A 122 -8.19 -8.67 0.29
N HIS A 123 -7.63 -9.47 -0.60
CA HIS A 123 -6.18 -9.47 -0.86
C HIS A 123 -5.73 -8.12 -1.42
N ARG A 124 -4.51 -7.69 -1.09
CA ARG A 124 -3.99 -6.39 -1.53
C ARG A 124 -2.50 -6.46 -1.79
N LEU A 125 -2.07 -5.90 -2.92
CA LEU A 125 -0.67 -5.56 -3.15
C LEU A 125 -0.47 -4.10 -2.78
N VAL A 126 0.44 -3.83 -1.86
CA VAL A 126 0.85 -2.46 -1.49
C VAL A 126 2.17 -2.13 -2.17
N VAL A 127 2.23 -0.94 -2.76
CA VAL A 127 3.42 -0.40 -3.43
C VAL A 127 3.72 0.98 -2.85
N ASP A 128 4.78 1.10 -2.08
CA ASP A 128 5.28 2.36 -1.53
C ASP A 128 6.37 2.93 -2.43
N LEU A 129 6.21 4.17 -2.85
CA LEU A 129 7.13 4.90 -3.70
C LEU A 129 7.90 5.92 -2.87
N TYR A 130 9.12 5.59 -2.46
CA TYR A 130 10.01 6.52 -1.76
C TYR A 130 10.83 7.31 -2.76
N PRO A 131 10.84 8.66 -2.72
CA PRO A 131 11.69 9.44 -3.60
C PRO A 131 13.16 9.06 -3.40
N VAL A 132 13.89 8.90 -4.49
CA VAL A 132 15.34 8.85 -4.41
C VAL A 132 15.80 10.28 -4.11
N GLU A 133 16.02 10.60 -2.84
CA GLU A 133 16.59 11.90 -2.49
C GLU A 133 17.94 12.05 -3.22
N ALA A 134 18.02 13.00 -4.13
CA ALA A 134 19.31 13.46 -4.62
C ALA A 134 20.11 13.81 -3.36
N THR A 135 21.14 13.05 -3.09
CA THR A 135 21.99 13.06 -1.88
C THR A 135 21.73 14.26 -0.99
N ARG A 136 20.93 14.06 0.05
CA ARG A 136 20.84 15.07 1.12
C ARG A 136 22.27 15.31 1.57
N LYS A 137 22.80 16.53 1.33
CA LYS A 137 24.00 17.00 2.03
C LYS A 137 23.82 16.64 3.50
N PRO A 138 24.80 16.02 4.18
CA PRO A 138 24.66 15.69 5.58
C PRO A 138 24.14 16.92 6.31
N ARG A 139 23.02 16.77 7.03
CA ARG A 139 22.59 17.84 7.95
C ARG A 139 23.76 18.05 8.88
N VAL A 140 24.44 19.18 8.70
CA VAL A 140 25.50 19.60 9.61
C VAL A 140 24.98 19.46 11.02
N ALA A 141 25.61 18.59 11.81
CA ALA A 141 25.29 18.45 13.22
C ALA A 141 25.27 19.85 13.83
N LYS A 142 24.17 20.25 14.43
CA LYS A 142 24.05 21.53 15.11
C LYS A 142 25.20 21.65 16.08
N SER A 143 25.89 22.77 16.06
CA SER A 143 27.07 23.02 16.90
C SER A 143 26.69 22.89 18.38
N ALA A 144 27.68 22.57 19.22
CA ALA A 144 27.51 22.42 20.67
C ALA A 144 26.92 23.66 21.38
N SER A 145 26.92 24.83 20.72
CA SER A 145 26.30 26.07 21.22
C SER A 145 24.77 26.05 21.23
N ASP A 146 24.13 25.22 20.40
CA ASP A 146 22.66 25.04 20.39
C ASP A 146 22.17 24.12 21.53
N ILE A 147 23.06 23.48 22.25
CA ILE A 147 22.75 22.50 23.33
C ILE A 147 22.41 23.17 24.66
N LYS A 148 22.66 24.47 24.81
CA LYS A 148 22.48 25.21 26.06
C LYS A 148 21.09 25.80 26.31
N ARG A 149 20.15 25.69 25.35
CA ARG A 149 18.72 25.94 25.62
C ARG A 149 18.15 24.76 26.36
N ALA A 150 17.45 25.03 27.47
CA ALA A 150 16.71 24.00 28.21
C ALA A 150 16.04 23.03 27.22
N ARG A 151 16.41 21.75 27.27
CA ARG A 151 15.90 20.75 26.33
C ARG A 151 14.43 20.54 26.65
N ASP A 152 13.54 20.94 25.75
CA ASP A 152 12.13 20.62 25.87
C ASP A 152 11.94 19.10 25.92
N VAL A 153 11.08 18.66 26.81
CA VAL A 153 10.60 17.28 26.82
C VAL A 153 9.79 17.06 25.54
N VAL A 154 10.24 16.14 24.70
CA VAL A 154 9.54 15.81 23.45
C VAL A 154 8.60 14.63 23.70
N VAL A 155 7.30 14.87 23.56
CA VAL A 155 6.26 13.84 23.67
C VAL A 155 5.86 13.39 22.27
N ALA A 156 6.12 12.12 21.94
CA ALA A 156 5.58 11.51 20.73
C ALA A 156 4.12 11.12 20.97
N VAL A 157 3.23 11.58 20.11
CA VAL A 157 1.81 11.25 20.13
C VAL A 157 1.50 10.41 18.90
N ASP A 158 1.22 9.13 19.11
CA ASP A 158 0.88 8.20 18.06
C ASP A 158 -0.63 8.13 17.86
N ALA A 159 -1.09 8.54 16.69
CA ALA A 159 -2.47 8.44 16.28
C ALA A 159 -2.63 7.18 15.42
N GLY A 160 -2.96 6.05 16.04
CA GLY A 160 -3.12 4.78 15.35
C GLY A 160 -4.08 4.82 14.16
N HIS A 161 -4.00 3.81 13.29
CA HIS A 161 -4.75 3.69 12.03
C HIS A 161 -4.41 4.77 11.01
N GLY A 162 -5.11 4.80 9.85
CA GLY A 162 -4.90 5.82 8.79
C GLY A 162 -4.75 5.19 7.39
N GLY A 163 -5.01 5.96 6.36
CA GLY A 163 -4.97 5.48 4.97
C GLY A 163 -5.92 4.31 4.75
N GLU A 164 -5.36 3.17 4.35
CA GLU A 164 -6.10 1.92 4.13
C GLU A 164 -6.61 1.23 5.40
N ASP A 165 -6.07 1.59 6.57
CA ASP A 165 -6.54 1.05 7.85
C ASP A 165 -7.54 2.01 8.50
N PRO A 166 -8.86 1.74 8.42
CA PRO A 166 -9.87 2.60 8.99
C PRO A 166 -9.98 2.47 10.51
N GLY A 167 -9.42 1.38 11.11
CA GLY A 167 -9.77 0.94 12.45
C GLY A 167 -11.24 0.55 12.59
N ALA A 168 -11.77 0.57 13.79
CA ALA A 168 -13.17 0.28 14.06
C ALA A 168 -14.12 1.32 13.43
N SER A 169 -15.35 0.88 13.17
CA SER A 169 -16.43 1.75 12.68
C SER A 169 -17.52 1.87 13.72
N GLY A 170 -17.88 3.09 14.07
CA GLY A 170 -18.99 3.35 14.99
C GLY A 170 -20.32 2.86 14.41
N SER A 171 -21.13 2.26 15.28
CA SER A 171 -22.41 1.63 14.90
C SER A 171 -23.47 2.64 14.44
N VAL A 172 -23.52 3.83 15.03
CA VAL A 172 -24.57 4.84 14.78
C VAL A 172 -24.18 5.77 13.63
N HIS A 173 -23.02 6.42 13.71
CA HIS A 173 -22.60 7.46 12.75
C HIS A 173 -21.54 6.96 11.75
N ARG A 174 -21.21 5.69 11.74
CA ARG A 174 -20.17 5.09 10.89
C ARG A 174 -18.83 5.86 10.93
N THR A 175 -18.55 6.54 12.05
CA THR A 175 -17.31 7.27 12.25
C THR A 175 -16.15 6.27 12.28
N LYS A 176 -15.12 6.52 11.49
CA LYS A 176 -13.93 5.67 11.44
C LYS A 176 -12.97 6.01 12.57
N GLU A 177 -12.42 5.00 13.24
CA GLU A 177 -11.48 5.16 14.35
C GLU A 177 -10.28 6.04 13.97
N LYS A 178 -9.73 5.87 12.76
CA LYS A 178 -8.62 6.68 12.25
C LYS A 178 -8.84 8.20 12.31
N ARG A 179 -10.10 8.66 12.22
CA ARG A 179 -10.45 10.09 12.35
C ARG A 179 -10.46 10.52 13.80
N VAL A 180 -11.02 9.68 14.65
CA VAL A 180 -11.13 9.97 16.10
C VAL A 180 -9.74 10.00 16.74
N THR A 181 -8.89 9.02 16.45
CA THR A 181 -7.52 8.96 16.98
C THR A 181 -6.69 10.16 16.54
N LEU A 182 -6.80 10.59 15.27
CA LEU A 182 -6.10 11.77 14.77
C LEU A 182 -6.58 13.06 15.46
N GLU A 183 -7.88 13.23 15.67
CA GLU A 183 -8.43 14.40 16.37
C GLU A 183 -8.02 14.43 17.86
N ILE A 184 -8.04 13.28 18.52
CA ILE A 184 -7.53 13.17 19.89
C ILE A 184 -6.05 13.54 19.92
N GLY A 185 -5.24 12.97 19.03
CA GLY A 185 -3.80 13.27 18.94
C GLY A 185 -3.52 14.75 18.73
N ARG A 186 -4.29 15.43 17.88
CA ARG A 186 -4.18 16.88 17.66
C ARG A 186 -4.51 17.70 18.91
N ARG A 187 -5.52 17.26 19.68
CA ARG A 187 -5.91 17.90 20.96
C ARG A 187 -4.81 17.72 22.00
N VAL A 188 -4.30 16.48 22.15
CA VAL A 188 -3.18 16.17 23.05
C VAL A 188 -1.95 17.02 22.68
N LYS A 189 -1.61 17.09 21.41
CA LYS A 189 -0.50 17.95 20.95
C LYS A 189 -0.67 19.39 21.40
N ARG A 190 -1.84 20.00 21.22
CA ARG A 190 -2.08 21.39 21.67
C ARG A 190 -1.89 21.57 23.17
N LEU A 191 -2.36 20.60 23.96
CA LEU A 191 -2.23 20.66 25.43
C LEU A 191 -0.77 20.53 25.88
N VAL A 192 0.01 19.65 25.23
CA VAL A 192 1.43 19.47 25.53
C VAL A 192 2.24 20.69 25.08
N ASP A 193 1.99 21.22 23.88
CA ASP A 193 2.70 22.39 23.37
C ASP A 193 2.40 23.67 24.18
N ALA A 194 1.29 23.71 24.92
CA ALA A 194 0.95 24.79 25.82
C ALA A 194 1.72 24.74 27.15
N GLN A 195 2.41 23.64 27.46
CA GLN A 195 3.19 23.52 28.68
C GLN A 195 4.63 24.06 28.47
N PRO A 196 5.14 24.93 29.33
CA PRO A 196 6.51 25.39 29.27
C PRO A 196 7.51 24.22 29.34
N GLY A 197 8.49 24.21 28.42
CA GLY A 197 9.52 23.17 28.35
C GLY A 197 9.03 21.81 27.78
N MET A 198 7.85 21.77 27.16
CA MET A 198 7.33 20.60 26.50
C MET A 198 6.99 20.85 25.02
N ARG A 199 7.12 19.82 24.20
CA ARG A 199 6.76 19.85 22.78
C ARG A 199 6.24 18.49 22.33
N ALA A 200 5.09 18.46 21.66
CA ALA A 200 4.56 17.22 21.10
C ALA A 200 4.85 17.09 19.59
N VAL A 201 5.10 15.85 19.19
CA VAL A 201 5.27 15.46 17.79
C VAL A 201 4.23 14.37 17.48
N LEU A 202 3.36 14.64 16.52
CA LEU A 202 2.43 13.63 15.99
C LEU A 202 3.17 12.71 15.02
N THR A 203 2.96 11.41 15.13
CA THR A 203 3.46 10.42 14.17
C THR A 203 2.86 10.65 12.80
N ARG A 204 1.55 10.92 12.72
CA ARG A 204 0.88 11.34 11.47
C ARG A 204 0.07 12.62 11.67
N LYS A 205 0.02 13.43 10.60
CA LYS A 205 -0.69 14.72 10.59
C LYS A 205 -1.95 14.70 9.71
N GLY A 206 -2.14 13.63 8.94
CA GLY A 206 -3.21 13.45 7.98
C GLY A 206 -3.72 12.02 7.94
N ASP A 207 -4.59 11.73 6.95
CA ASP A 207 -5.13 10.39 6.72
C ASP A 207 -4.17 9.56 5.86
N TYR A 208 -3.13 9.01 6.47
CA TYR A 208 -2.20 8.06 5.88
C TYR A 208 -1.74 7.05 6.94
N TYR A 209 -1.41 5.86 6.49
CA TYR A 209 -0.89 4.78 7.35
C TYR A 209 0.61 4.95 7.58
N ILE A 210 1.05 4.71 8.82
CA ILE A 210 2.47 4.61 9.18
C ILE A 210 2.72 3.16 9.57
N GLY A 211 3.54 2.46 8.79
CA GLY A 211 4.02 1.13 9.17
C GLY A 211 5.02 1.20 10.32
N LEU A 212 4.98 0.19 11.18
CA LEU A 212 5.96 -0.04 12.24
C LEU A 212 7.29 -0.53 11.68
#